data_9eb1bc2c9b7363442f8c43e37567eee4
#
_entry.id   9eb1bc2c9b7363442f8c43e37567eee4
#
_cell.length_a   1.000
_cell.length_b   1.000
_cell.length_c   1.000
_cell.angle_alpha   90.00
_cell.angle_beta   90.00
_cell.angle_gamma   90.00
#
_symmetry.space_group_name_H-M   'P 1'
#
loop_
_entity.id
_entity.type
_entity.pdbx_description
1 polymer ?
#
loop_
_entity_poly.entity_id
_entity_poly.type
_entity_poly.pdbx_seq_one_letter_code
_entity_poly.pdbx_strand_id
1 'polypeptide(L)'
;MMDSGVIDKNDLSKSKVALIYGQMTEPPGARARVALTGLTVAEYFRDVEGKDVLLFVDNIFRFTQAGAEVSALLGRIPSAVGYQPTLATDMGTLQERITSTKKGSITSVQAIYVPADDLTDPAPATSFAHLDATTVLSRQIAELGIYPAVDPLDSTSRSLDPRIVGEEHYTVAREVQRILQTYKSLQDIIAILGMDELSEEDKLVVARARKIQRFLSQPFHVAEVFTGFPGVFVPIADTVRSFKAIVAGEYDYLPEAAFYMVGTIEEAVKKGESLKTAA
;
A
#
# COMPACT_ATOMS: atom_id res chain seq x y z
N MET A 1 8.21 17.51 -7.84
CA MET A 1 9.55 17.00 -8.23
C MET A 1 10.59 18.12 -8.36
N MET A 2 10.29 19.25 -8.97
CA MET A 2 11.22 20.40 -9.02
C MET A 2 11.45 21.01 -7.63
N ASP A 3 10.38 21.15 -6.84
CA ASP A 3 10.47 21.77 -5.50
C ASP A 3 11.13 20.87 -4.48
N SER A 4 11.07 19.55 -4.67
CA SER A 4 11.77 18.55 -3.87
C SER A 4 13.23 18.30 -4.29
N GLY A 5 13.72 18.96 -5.36
CA GLY A 5 15.08 18.82 -5.86
C GLY A 5 15.36 17.52 -6.63
N VAL A 6 14.35 16.70 -6.93
CA VAL A 6 14.50 15.50 -7.76
C VAL A 6 14.78 15.87 -9.22
N ILE A 7 14.17 16.95 -9.68
CA ILE A 7 14.44 17.56 -10.99
C ILE A 7 15.19 18.86 -10.75
N ASP A 8 16.41 18.98 -11.29
CA ASP A 8 17.17 20.23 -11.24
C ASP A 8 16.51 21.26 -12.16
N LYS A 9 16.10 22.40 -11.60
CA LYS A 9 15.43 23.49 -12.35
C LYS A 9 16.33 24.20 -13.33
N ASN A 10 17.64 24.21 -13.08
CA ASN A 10 18.63 24.96 -13.84
C ASN A 10 19.34 24.11 -14.90
N ASP A 11 19.47 22.81 -14.62
CA ASP A 11 20.19 21.89 -15.49
C ASP A 11 19.55 20.48 -15.45
N LEU A 12 18.66 20.23 -16.40
CA LEU A 12 17.95 18.95 -16.48
C LEU A 12 18.88 17.74 -16.62
N SER A 13 20.10 17.93 -17.14
CA SER A 13 21.06 16.84 -17.29
C SER A 13 21.59 16.29 -15.95
N LYS A 14 21.44 17.05 -14.88
CA LYS A 14 21.80 16.64 -13.50
C LYS A 14 20.66 15.90 -12.80
N SER A 15 19.47 15.90 -13.37
CA SER A 15 18.33 15.20 -12.82
C SER A 15 18.48 13.70 -13.00
N LYS A 16 18.22 12.94 -11.91
CA LYS A 16 18.32 11.47 -11.93
C LYS A 16 16.93 10.84 -12.18
N VAL A 17 16.18 11.38 -13.11
CA VAL A 17 14.81 10.95 -13.43
C VAL A 17 14.57 11.05 -14.94
N ALA A 18 13.89 10.01 -15.48
CA ALA A 18 13.32 10.03 -16.82
C ALA A 18 11.80 9.94 -16.69
N LEU A 19 11.09 10.83 -17.38
CA LEU A 19 9.63 10.90 -17.38
C LEU A 19 9.11 10.43 -18.74
N ILE A 20 8.33 9.36 -18.75
CA ILE A 20 7.75 8.75 -19.93
C ILE A 20 6.22 8.83 -19.82
N TYR A 21 5.57 9.49 -20.77
CA TYR A 21 4.15 9.78 -20.74
C TYR A 21 3.38 9.03 -21.83
N GLY A 22 2.22 8.49 -21.45
CA GLY A 22 1.17 8.05 -22.34
C GLY A 22 -0.15 8.59 -21.85
N GLN A 23 -0.61 9.70 -22.43
CA GLN A 23 -1.83 10.37 -22.00
C GLN A 23 -3.08 9.56 -22.38
N MET A 24 -4.17 9.74 -21.63
CA MET A 24 -5.44 9.06 -21.88
C MET A 24 -6.08 9.43 -23.24
N THR A 25 -5.73 10.58 -23.78
CA THR A 25 -6.19 11.05 -25.10
C THR A 25 -5.46 10.41 -26.27
N GLU A 26 -4.35 9.73 -26.01
CA GLU A 26 -3.59 9.04 -27.05
C GLU A 26 -4.32 7.81 -27.58
N PRO A 27 -4.08 7.42 -28.84
CA PRO A 27 -4.61 6.18 -29.39
C PRO A 27 -4.24 4.96 -28.55
N PRO A 28 -5.07 3.90 -28.52
CA PRO A 28 -4.82 2.74 -27.66
C PRO A 28 -3.49 2.03 -27.96
N GLY A 29 -3.03 2.03 -29.22
CA GLY A 29 -1.72 1.49 -29.58
C GLY A 29 -0.56 2.24 -28.92
N ALA A 30 -0.62 3.56 -28.81
CA ALA A 30 0.39 4.36 -28.13
C ALA A 30 0.36 4.10 -26.61
N ARG A 31 -0.83 4.08 -26.01
CA ARG A 31 -1.01 3.78 -24.57
C ARG A 31 -0.54 2.38 -24.20
N ALA A 32 -0.72 1.39 -25.07
CA ALA A 32 -0.21 0.04 -24.87
C ALA A 32 1.33 -0.04 -24.98
N ARG A 33 1.97 0.89 -25.68
CA ARG A 33 3.43 0.88 -25.89
C ARG A 33 4.21 1.69 -24.87
N VAL A 34 3.61 2.69 -24.26
CA VAL A 34 4.31 3.59 -23.32
C VAL A 34 4.93 2.84 -22.13
N ALA A 35 4.25 1.86 -21.57
CA ALA A 35 4.76 1.05 -20.46
C ALA A 35 6.02 0.27 -20.87
N LEU A 36 6.01 -0.33 -22.05
CA LEU A 36 7.16 -1.05 -22.62
C LEU A 36 8.32 -0.10 -22.93
N THR A 37 8.05 1.12 -23.39
CA THR A 37 9.05 2.15 -23.63
C THR A 37 9.72 2.55 -22.32
N GLY A 38 8.94 2.84 -21.29
CA GLY A 38 9.46 3.18 -19.95
C GLY A 38 10.33 2.06 -19.38
N LEU A 39 9.88 0.81 -19.51
CA LEU A 39 10.64 -0.35 -19.07
C LEU A 39 11.96 -0.53 -19.84
N THR A 40 11.95 -0.30 -21.15
CA THR A 40 13.18 -0.36 -21.96
C THR A 40 14.20 0.68 -21.52
N VAL A 41 13.77 1.89 -21.15
CA VAL A 41 14.65 2.91 -20.58
C VAL A 41 15.22 2.44 -19.23
N ALA A 42 14.39 1.86 -18.37
CA ALA A 42 14.84 1.30 -17.09
C ALA A 42 15.88 0.17 -17.29
N GLU A 43 15.62 -0.73 -18.24
CA GLU A 43 16.57 -1.79 -18.60
C GLU A 43 17.90 -1.25 -19.11
N TYR A 44 17.91 -0.18 -19.87
CA TYR A 44 19.15 0.48 -20.31
C TYR A 44 20.00 0.92 -19.11
N PHE A 45 19.41 1.59 -18.14
CA PHE A 45 20.14 2.00 -16.94
C PHE A 45 20.63 0.80 -16.10
N ARG A 46 19.83 -0.27 -16.01
CA ARG A 46 20.22 -1.49 -15.31
C ARG A 46 21.35 -2.24 -16.02
N ASP A 47 21.21 -2.50 -17.33
CA ASP A 47 22.03 -3.47 -18.05
C ASP A 47 23.26 -2.84 -18.71
N VAL A 48 23.16 -1.58 -19.17
CA VAL A 48 24.25 -0.85 -19.82
C VAL A 48 25.03 0.00 -18.82
N GLU A 49 24.32 0.76 -17.98
CA GLU A 49 24.95 1.64 -17.00
C GLU A 49 25.22 0.96 -15.64
N GLY A 50 24.71 -0.24 -15.42
CA GLY A 50 24.93 -1.02 -14.19
C GLY A 50 24.34 -0.37 -12.94
N LYS A 51 23.16 0.29 -13.08
CA LYS A 51 22.52 1.02 -11.98
C LYS A 51 21.33 0.26 -11.40
N ASP A 52 21.04 0.54 -10.14
CA ASP A 52 19.76 0.19 -9.53
C ASP A 52 18.72 1.25 -9.90
N VAL A 53 17.61 0.81 -10.45
CA VAL A 53 16.55 1.66 -10.99
C VAL A 53 15.29 1.53 -10.16
N LEU A 54 14.69 2.64 -9.79
CA LEU A 54 13.36 2.69 -9.20
C LEU A 54 12.35 3.09 -10.29
N LEU A 55 11.46 2.17 -10.63
CA LEU A 55 10.45 2.33 -11.68
C LEU A 55 9.09 2.60 -11.06
N PHE A 56 8.52 3.78 -11.30
CA PHE A 56 7.16 4.11 -10.93
C PHE A 56 6.22 3.93 -12.13
N VAL A 57 5.10 3.23 -11.94
CA VAL A 57 4.07 3.03 -12.96
C VAL A 57 2.73 3.54 -12.43
N ASP A 58 2.23 4.61 -13.01
CA ASP A 58 0.91 5.16 -12.66
C ASP A 58 0.02 5.26 -13.92
N ASN A 59 -0.88 4.31 -14.11
CA ASN A 59 -1.01 3.04 -13.40
C ASN A 59 -1.01 1.88 -14.40
N ILE A 60 -0.69 0.69 -13.92
CA ILE A 60 -0.58 -0.50 -14.76
C ILE A 60 -1.93 -0.92 -15.38
N PHE A 61 -3.07 -0.59 -14.75
CA PHE A 61 -4.40 -0.86 -15.30
C PHE A 61 -4.59 -0.21 -16.69
N ARG A 62 -3.98 0.96 -16.95
CA ARG A 62 -4.08 1.63 -18.25
C ARG A 62 -3.40 0.86 -19.38
N PHE A 63 -2.33 0.15 -19.06
CA PHE A 63 -1.72 -0.80 -20.01
C PHE A 63 -2.70 -1.92 -20.38
N THR A 64 -3.36 -2.52 -19.40
CA THR A 64 -4.37 -3.57 -19.61
C THR A 64 -5.57 -3.04 -20.41
N GLN A 65 -6.09 -1.87 -20.06
CA GLN A 65 -7.20 -1.22 -20.76
C GLN A 65 -6.87 -0.97 -22.23
N ALA A 66 -5.71 -0.43 -22.51
CA ALA A 66 -5.26 -0.19 -23.89
C ALA A 66 -5.13 -1.50 -24.67
N GLY A 67 -4.66 -2.57 -24.03
CA GLY A 67 -4.61 -3.90 -24.61
C GLY A 67 -5.99 -4.46 -24.98
N ALA A 68 -6.98 -4.25 -24.12
CA ALA A 68 -8.36 -4.65 -24.38
C ALA A 68 -8.96 -3.87 -25.57
N GLU A 69 -8.74 -2.56 -25.64
CA GLU A 69 -9.17 -1.72 -26.76
C GLU A 69 -8.54 -2.16 -28.10
N VAL A 70 -7.22 -2.43 -28.12
CA VAL A 70 -6.53 -2.95 -29.31
C VAL A 70 -7.08 -4.29 -29.72
N SER A 71 -7.33 -5.19 -28.78
CA SER A 71 -7.89 -6.51 -29.03
C SER A 71 -9.29 -6.43 -29.67
N ALA A 72 -10.13 -5.53 -29.18
CA ALA A 72 -11.45 -5.27 -29.73
C ALA A 72 -11.38 -4.72 -31.17
N LEU A 73 -10.48 -3.76 -31.42
CA LEU A 73 -10.25 -3.21 -32.77
C LEU A 73 -9.77 -4.27 -33.77
N LEU A 74 -9.07 -5.30 -33.30
CA LEU A 74 -8.63 -6.42 -34.12
C LEU A 74 -9.71 -7.52 -34.29
N GLY A 75 -10.91 -7.30 -33.74
CA GLY A 75 -12.02 -8.24 -33.85
C GLY A 75 -11.83 -9.54 -33.05
N ARG A 76 -10.96 -9.56 -32.05
CA ARG A 76 -10.75 -10.74 -31.20
C ARG A 76 -11.93 -10.93 -30.26
N ILE A 77 -12.31 -12.18 -30.02
CA ILE A 77 -13.36 -12.51 -29.07
C ILE A 77 -12.86 -12.16 -27.64
N PRO A 78 -13.57 -11.33 -26.89
CA PRO A 78 -13.17 -10.96 -25.54
C PRO A 78 -13.26 -12.14 -24.56
N SER A 79 -12.41 -12.11 -23.55
CA SER A 79 -12.48 -13.02 -22.39
C SER A 79 -13.42 -12.45 -21.30
N ALA A 80 -13.31 -12.98 -20.09
CA ALA A 80 -14.12 -12.53 -18.96
C ALA A 80 -14.05 -11.00 -18.76
N VAL A 81 -15.20 -10.40 -18.43
CA VAL A 81 -15.36 -8.96 -18.18
C VAL A 81 -14.96 -8.07 -19.36
N GLY A 82 -14.83 -8.63 -20.57
CA GLY A 82 -14.49 -7.87 -21.78
C GLY A 82 -12.97 -7.64 -21.99
N TYR A 83 -12.11 -8.25 -21.19
CA TYR A 83 -10.66 -8.17 -21.38
C TYR A 83 -10.17 -9.00 -22.56
N GLN A 84 -8.97 -8.66 -23.06
CA GLN A 84 -8.30 -9.42 -24.10
C GLN A 84 -7.98 -10.86 -23.67
N PRO A 85 -8.06 -11.87 -24.56
CA PRO A 85 -7.70 -13.24 -24.23
C PRO A 85 -6.22 -13.41 -23.89
N THR A 86 -5.38 -12.45 -24.27
CA THR A 86 -3.93 -12.42 -24.01
C THR A 86 -3.55 -11.67 -22.73
N LEU A 87 -4.52 -11.29 -21.88
CA LEU A 87 -4.28 -10.47 -20.68
C LEU A 87 -3.10 -10.98 -19.83
N ALA A 88 -3.11 -12.26 -19.47
CA ALA A 88 -2.06 -12.83 -18.63
C ALA A 88 -0.69 -12.84 -19.34
N THR A 89 -0.66 -13.12 -20.63
CA THR A 89 0.58 -13.12 -21.42
C THR A 89 1.13 -11.71 -21.59
N ASP A 90 0.26 -10.74 -21.89
CA ASP A 90 0.67 -9.34 -22.07
C ASP A 90 1.25 -8.79 -20.74
N MET A 91 0.58 -9.06 -19.62
CA MET A 91 1.04 -8.68 -18.29
C MET A 91 2.35 -9.37 -17.92
N GLY A 92 2.45 -10.69 -18.13
CA GLY A 92 3.66 -11.46 -17.87
C GLY A 92 4.85 -10.96 -18.67
N THR A 93 4.66 -10.67 -19.97
CA THR A 93 5.73 -10.14 -20.83
C THR A 93 6.31 -8.82 -20.31
N LEU A 94 5.49 -7.97 -19.68
CA LEU A 94 5.96 -6.73 -19.07
C LEU A 94 6.61 -6.98 -17.71
N GLN A 95 5.92 -7.71 -16.82
CA GLN A 95 6.32 -7.87 -15.42
C GLN A 95 7.60 -8.71 -15.25
N GLU A 96 7.79 -9.75 -16.04
CA GLU A 96 8.98 -10.60 -15.98
C GLU A 96 10.30 -9.88 -16.33
N ARG A 97 10.22 -8.73 -17.00
CA ARG A 97 11.37 -7.88 -17.30
C ARG A 97 11.79 -7.02 -16.12
N ILE A 98 10.90 -6.83 -15.13
CA ILE A 98 11.17 -6.10 -13.90
C ILE A 98 11.90 -7.05 -12.95
N THR A 99 13.21 -7.06 -13.02
CA THR A 99 14.02 -8.03 -12.28
C THR A 99 15.42 -7.51 -12.01
N SER A 100 16.14 -8.17 -11.10
CA SER A 100 17.55 -7.96 -10.85
C SER A 100 18.39 -8.81 -11.82
N THR A 101 19.50 -8.25 -12.27
CA THR A 101 20.52 -8.92 -13.08
C THR A 101 21.85 -8.91 -12.35
N LYS A 102 22.90 -9.47 -12.95
CA LYS A 102 24.25 -9.38 -12.40
C LYS A 102 24.83 -7.96 -12.40
N LYS A 103 24.23 -7.03 -13.15
CA LYS A 103 24.74 -5.67 -13.36
C LYS A 103 24.02 -4.62 -12.53
N GLY A 104 22.75 -4.83 -12.24
CA GLY A 104 21.89 -3.90 -11.50
C GLY A 104 20.50 -4.47 -11.28
N SER A 105 19.60 -3.67 -10.72
CA SER A 105 18.24 -4.08 -10.40
C SER A 105 17.19 -3.10 -10.91
N ILE A 106 15.96 -3.57 -11.09
CA ILE A 106 14.78 -2.73 -11.23
C ILE A 106 13.84 -3.07 -10.08
N THR A 107 13.59 -2.09 -9.21
CA THR A 107 12.53 -2.16 -8.20
C THR A 107 11.36 -1.33 -8.68
N SER A 108 10.15 -1.88 -8.69
CA SER A 108 8.96 -1.15 -9.16
C SER A 108 7.99 -0.82 -8.04
N VAL A 109 7.38 0.35 -8.16
CA VAL A 109 6.20 0.77 -7.40
C VAL A 109 5.09 1.03 -8.41
N GLN A 110 4.05 0.21 -8.38
CA GLN A 110 2.98 0.23 -9.37
C GLN A 110 1.66 0.60 -8.72
N ALA A 111 1.03 1.67 -9.18
CA ALA A 111 -0.35 1.95 -8.84
C ALA A 111 -1.26 1.01 -9.64
N ILE A 112 -2.19 0.35 -8.96
CA ILE A 112 -3.17 -0.54 -9.56
C ILE A 112 -4.57 0.01 -9.27
N TYR A 113 -5.26 0.41 -10.34
CA TYR A 113 -6.66 0.76 -10.22
C TYR A 113 -7.50 -0.53 -10.15
N VAL A 114 -8.38 -0.58 -9.16
CA VAL A 114 -9.29 -1.70 -8.92
C VAL A 114 -10.70 -1.28 -9.32
N PRO A 115 -11.24 -1.76 -10.45
CA PRO A 115 -12.59 -1.41 -10.87
C PRO A 115 -13.65 -1.82 -9.84
N ALA A 116 -14.53 -0.87 -9.47
CA ALA A 116 -15.64 -1.10 -8.54
C ALA A 116 -15.21 -1.68 -7.17
N ASP A 117 -13.98 -1.43 -6.73
CA ASP A 117 -13.38 -1.99 -5.51
C ASP A 117 -13.34 -3.54 -5.50
N ASP A 118 -13.42 -4.18 -6.68
CA ASP A 118 -13.41 -5.64 -6.84
C ASP A 118 -11.99 -6.17 -7.11
N LEU A 119 -11.32 -6.66 -6.06
CA LEU A 119 -9.99 -7.26 -6.16
C LEU A 119 -9.96 -8.55 -6.99
N THR A 120 -11.12 -9.14 -7.28
CA THR A 120 -11.24 -10.35 -8.11
C THR A 120 -11.38 -10.07 -9.59
N ASP A 121 -11.50 -8.79 -9.99
CA ASP A 121 -11.47 -8.40 -11.40
C ASP A 121 -10.20 -8.94 -12.08
N PRO A 122 -10.30 -9.51 -13.30
CA PRO A 122 -9.17 -10.14 -13.97
C PRO A 122 -7.91 -9.29 -14.12
N ALA A 123 -8.03 -7.97 -14.26
CA ALA A 123 -6.87 -7.09 -14.45
C ALA A 123 -6.04 -6.93 -13.16
N PRO A 124 -6.60 -6.49 -12.00
CA PRO A 124 -5.87 -6.48 -10.76
C PRO A 124 -5.42 -7.89 -10.32
N ALA A 125 -6.28 -8.91 -10.44
CA ALA A 125 -5.95 -10.27 -10.04
C ALA A 125 -4.71 -10.81 -10.79
N THR A 126 -4.64 -10.58 -12.11
CA THR A 126 -3.46 -10.94 -12.91
C THR A 126 -2.23 -10.14 -12.49
N SER A 127 -2.39 -8.86 -12.17
CA SER A 127 -1.28 -8.01 -11.72
C SER A 127 -0.71 -8.49 -10.39
N PHE A 128 -1.56 -8.83 -9.42
CA PHE A 128 -1.15 -9.29 -8.09
C PHE A 128 -0.26 -10.54 -8.11
N ALA A 129 -0.46 -11.42 -9.10
CA ALA A 129 0.35 -12.63 -9.25
C ALA A 129 1.84 -12.34 -9.47
N HIS A 130 2.18 -11.16 -9.97
CA HIS A 130 3.56 -10.74 -10.28
C HIS A 130 4.20 -9.87 -9.19
N LEU A 131 3.45 -9.49 -8.14
CA LEU A 131 3.93 -8.56 -7.12
C LEU A 131 4.53 -9.30 -5.92
N ASP A 132 5.61 -8.75 -5.37
CA ASP A 132 6.24 -9.23 -4.14
C ASP A 132 5.56 -8.67 -2.88
N ALA A 133 4.94 -7.51 -3.00
CA ALA A 133 4.18 -6.89 -1.91
C ALA A 133 2.99 -6.12 -2.48
N THR A 134 1.89 -6.13 -1.74
CA THR A 134 0.68 -5.36 -2.04
C THR A 134 0.30 -4.48 -0.86
N THR A 135 -0.03 -3.22 -1.14
CA THR A 135 -0.61 -2.29 -0.17
C THR A 135 -2.01 -1.97 -0.65
N VAL A 136 -3.01 -2.50 0.04
CA VAL A 136 -4.42 -2.32 -0.32
C VAL A 136 -4.99 -1.12 0.43
N LEU A 137 -5.54 -0.15 -0.31
CA LEU A 137 -6.27 0.99 0.25
C LEU A 137 -7.75 0.64 0.31
N SER A 138 -8.35 0.77 1.49
CA SER A 138 -9.74 0.43 1.77
C SER A 138 -10.59 1.69 1.94
N ARG A 139 -11.68 1.77 1.20
CA ARG A 139 -12.68 2.84 1.35
C ARG A 139 -13.34 2.80 2.73
N GLN A 140 -13.63 1.61 3.25
CA GLN A 140 -14.21 1.43 4.58
C GLN A 140 -13.30 1.98 5.69
N ILE A 141 -11.99 1.79 5.56
CA ILE A 141 -11.01 2.34 6.52
C ILE A 141 -10.95 3.87 6.40
N ALA A 142 -11.02 4.42 5.20
CA ALA A 142 -11.08 5.87 4.98
C ALA A 142 -12.34 6.50 5.61
N GLU A 143 -13.48 5.83 5.54
CA GLU A 143 -14.75 6.25 6.16
C GLU A 143 -14.66 6.32 7.70
N LEU A 144 -13.78 5.53 8.31
CA LEU A 144 -13.47 5.60 9.74
C LEU A 144 -12.53 6.77 10.10
N GLY A 145 -12.10 7.57 9.10
CA GLY A 145 -11.15 8.66 9.28
C GLY A 145 -9.72 8.20 9.52
N ILE A 146 -9.36 6.97 9.19
CA ILE A 146 -8.01 6.42 9.36
C ILE A 146 -7.23 6.66 8.08
N TYR A 147 -6.15 7.43 8.19
CA TYR A 147 -5.24 7.77 7.09
C TYR A 147 -3.78 7.52 7.50
N PRO A 148 -2.97 6.89 6.61
CA PRO A 148 -3.34 6.29 5.32
C PRO A 148 -4.35 5.14 5.50
N ALA A 149 -5.30 5.01 4.57
CA ALA A 149 -6.39 4.04 4.65
C ALA A 149 -5.95 2.63 4.18
N VAL A 150 -4.83 2.16 4.69
CA VAL A 150 -4.26 0.85 4.35
C VAL A 150 -4.98 -0.25 5.12
N ASP A 151 -5.44 -1.27 4.41
CA ASP A 151 -5.99 -2.47 5.03
C ASP A 151 -4.84 -3.43 5.42
N PRO A 152 -4.58 -3.65 6.71
CA PRO A 152 -3.48 -4.51 7.17
C PRO A 152 -3.78 -6.01 7.01
N LEU A 153 -5.03 -6.39 6.76
CA LEU A 153 -5.44 -7.78 6.57
C LEU A 153 -5.34 -8.20 5.09
N ASP A 154 -5.68 -7.28 4.17
CA ASP A 154 -5.63 -7.53 2.74
C ASP A 154 -4.27 -7.18 2.12
N SER A 155 -3.44 -6.42 2.84
CA SER A 155 -2.08 -6.09 2.42
C SER A 155 -1.10 -7.21 2.76
N THR A 156 -0.20 -7.51 1.83
CA THR A 156 0.75 -8.62 1.96
C THR A 156 2.16 -8.22 1.54
N SER A 157 3.16 -8.95 2.06
CA SER A 157 4.55 -8.82 1.59
C SER A 157 5.28 -10.15 1.74
N ARG A 158 5.98 -10.58 0.69
CA ARG A 158 6.87 -11.74 0.74
C ARG A 158 8.08 -11.51 1.64
N SER A 159 8.44 -10.24 1.86
CA SER A 159 9.52 -9.87 2.79
C SER A 159 9.13 -10.00 4.26
N LEU A 160 7.84 -10.18 4.59
CA LEU A 160 7.41 -10.48 5.95
C LEU A 160 7.69 -11.95 6.29
N ASP A 161 8.95 -12.29 6.41
CA ASP A 161 9.50 -13.60 6.76
C ASP A 161 10.53 -13.40 7.86
N PRO A 162 10.55 -14.22 8.92
CA PRO A 162 11.47 -14.02 10.06
C PRO A 162 12.94 -14.03 9.67
N ARG A 163 13.31 -14.72 8.57
CA ARG A 163 14.68 -14.73 8.04
C ARG A 163 15.09 -13.40 7.39
N ILE A 164 14.13 -12.55 7.02
CA ILE A 164 14.36 -11.26 6.36
C ILE A 164 14.21 -10.11 7.36
N VAL A 165 13.06 -10.04 8.04
CA VAL A 165 12.73 -8.93 8.94
C VAL A 165 13.11 -9.19 10.41
N GLY A 166 13.49 -10.42 10.74
CA GLY A 166 13.74 -10.88 12.12
C GLY A 166 12.48 -11.36 12.83
N GLU A 167 12.68 -12.21 13.84
CA GLU A 167 11.59 -12.85 14.62
C GLU A 167 10.68 -11.83 15.30
N GLU A 168 11.25 -10.77 15.88
CA GLU A 168 10.47 -9.78 16.62
C GLU A 168 9.47 -9.06 15.71
N HIS A 169 9.94 -8.52 14.59
CA HIS A 169 9.09 -7.81 13.64
C HIS A 169 8.00 -8.75 13.09
N TYR A 170 8.39 -9.96 12.68
CA TYR A 170 7.45 -10.96 12.17
C TYR A 170 6.36 -11.28 13.18
N THR A 171 6.75 -11.60 14.42
CA THR A 171 5.82 -11.99 15.49
C THR A 171 4.86 -10.85 15.83
N VAL A 172 5.36 -9.63 15.96
CA VAL A 172 4.51 -8.45 16.24
C VAL A 172 3.50 -8.21 15.10
N ALA A 173 3.94 -8.27 13.86
CA ALA A 173 3.05 -8.07 12.70
C ALA A 173 1.96 -9.14 12.65
N ARG A 174 2.30 -10.41 12.88
CA ARG A 174 1.33 -11.51 12.92
C ARG A 174 0.33 -11.38 14.06
N GLU A 175 0.79 -10.93 15.22
CA GLU A 175 -0.09 -10.74 16.37
C GLU A 175 -1.06 -9.58 16.17
N VAL A 176 -0.61 -8.47 15.55
CA VAL A 176 -1.47 -7.36 15.12
C VAL A 176 -2.55 -7.87 14.16
N GLN A 177 -2.15 -8.63 13.13
CA GLN A 177 -3.11 -9.21 12.18
C GLN A 177 -4.11 -10.14 12.86
N ARG A 178 -3.65 -10.99 13.80
CA ARG A 178 -4.52 -11.90 14.57
C ARG A 178 -5.56 -11.13 15.37
N ILE A 179 -5.16 -10.09 16.10
CA ILE A 179 -6.07 -9.25 16.89
C ILE A 179 -7.10 -8.58 16.00
N LEU A 180 -6.68 -7.99 14.88
CA LEU A 180 -7.58 -7.33 13.94
C LEU A 180 -8.54 -8.32 13.25
N GLN A 181 -8.06 -9.52 12.90
CA GLN A 181 -8.90 -10.57 12.32
C GLN A 181 -9.96 -11.07 13.31
N THR A 182 -9.58 -11.27 14.56
CA THR A 182 -10.52 -11.65 15.65
C THR A 182 -11.58 -10.53 15.82
N TYR A 183 -11.14 -9.27 15.86
CA TYR A 183 -12.08 -8.14 15.95
C TYR A 183 -13.06 -8.11 14.77
N LYS A 184 -12.57 -8.30 13.53
CA LYS A 184 -13.41 -8.37 12.33
C LYS A 184 -14.49 -9.46 12.46
N SER A 185 -14.12 -10.63 13.00
CA SER A 185 -15.07 -11.73 13.22
C SER A 185 -16.11 -11.43 14.32
N LEU A 186 -15.77 -10.57 15.28
CA LEU A 186 -16.68 -10.19 16.37
C LEU A 186 -17.60 -9.02 16.03
N GLN A 187 -17.31 -8.28 14.95
CA GLN A 187 -18.09 -7.08 14.59
C GLN A 187 -19.58 -7.35 14.38
N ASP A 188 -19.92 -8.46 13.71
CA ASP A 188 -21.32 -8.83 13.47
C ASP A 188 -22.03 -9.18 14.79
N ILE A 189 -21.35 -9.86 15.69
CA ILE A 189 -21.86 -10.19 17.03
C ILE A 189 -22.11 -8.91 17.83
N ILE A 190 -21.13 -8.00 17.82
CA ILE A 190 -21.24 -6.71 18.51
C ILE A 190 -22.41 -5.86 17.96
N ALA A 191 -22.58 -5.86 16.64
CA ALA A 191 -23.65 -5.11 15.99
C ALA A 191 -25.06 -5.62 16.33
N ILE A 192 -25.22 -6.94 16.54
CA ILE A 192 -26.51 -7.58 16.80
C ILE A 192 -26.81 -7.65 18.30
N LEU A 193 -25.84 -8.10 19.11
CA LEU A 193 -26.04 -8.44 20.51
C LEU A 193 -25.45 -7.39 21.47
N GLY A 194 -24.58 -6.52 20.99
CA GLY A 194 -23.87 -5.53 21.82
C GLY A 194 -22.56 -6.08 22.44
N MET A 195 -21.80 -5.18 23.03
CA MET A 195 -20.51 -5.49 23.68
C MET A 195 -20.66 -6.31 24.96
N ASP A 196 -21.79 -6.23 25.63
CA ASP A 196 -22.00 -6.86 26.95
C ASP A 196 -22.06 -8.38 26.88
N GLU A 197 -22.47 -8.92 25.72
CA GLU A 197 -22.56 -10.36 25.48
C GLU A 197 -21.22 -11.02 25.19
N LEU A 198 -20.15 -10.23 24.99
CA LEU A 198 -18.81 -10.76 24.77
C LEU A 198 -18.18 -11.26 26.07
N SER A 199 -17.33 -12.29 25.94
CA SER A 199 -16.46 -12.73 27.04
C SER A 199 -15.50 -11.60 27.43
N GLU A 200 -14.99 -11.61 28.66
CA GLU A 200 -14.01 -10.61 29.12
C GLU A 200 -12.71 -10.65 28.27
N GLU A 201 -12.35 -11.83 27.78
CA GLU A 201 -11.21 -12.00 26.85
C GLU A 201 -11.49 -11.31 25.52
N ASP A 202 -12.67 -11.50 24.94
CA ASP A 202 -13.05 -10.86 23.67
C ASP A 202 -13.19 -9.35 23.83
N LYS A 203 -13.72 -8.87 24.95
CA LYS A 203 -13.78 -7.42 25.26
C LYS A 203 -12.38 -6.80 25.27
N LEU A 204 -11.40 -7.49 25.85
CA LEU A 204 -10.01 -7.03 25.86
C LEU A 204 -9.42 -7.00 24.42
N VAL A 205 -9.66 -8.06 23.65
CA VAL A 205 -9.22 -8.11 22.24
C VAL A 205 -9.82 -6.96 21.43
N VAL A 206 -11.13 -6.69 21.57
CA VAL A 206 -11.82 -5.59 20.90
C VAL A 206 -11.23 -4.24 21.32
N ALA A 207 -10.99 -4.02 22.61
CA ALA A 207 -10.40 -2.78 23.11
C ALA A 207 -9.00 -2.53 22.52
N ARG A 208 -8.15 -3.56 22.47
CA ARG A 208 -6.83 -3.48 21.84
C ARG A 208 -6.91 -3.31 20.34
N ALA A 209 -7.80 -4.02 19.65
CA ALA A 209 -8.01 -3.89 18.22
C ALA A 209 -8.37 -2.46 17.81
N ARG A 210 -9.26 -1.80 18.53
CA ARG A 210 -9.63 -0.40 18.30
C ARG A 210 -8.45 0.54 18.48
N LYS A 211 -7.62 0.33 19.51
CA LYS A 211 -6.38 1.10 19.71
C LYS A 211 -5.40 0.87 18.58
N ILE A 212 -5.22 -0.37 18.15
CA ILE A 212 -4.37 -0.72 17.00
C ILE A 212 -4.87 -0.03 15.73
N GLN A 213 -6.18 -0.09 15.43
CA GLN A 213 -6.75 0.60 14.28
C GLN A 213 -6.48 2.10 14.31
N ARG A 214 -6.66 2.75 15.48
CA ARG A 214 -6.34 4.17 15.65
C ARG A 214 -4.86 4.46 15.49
N PHE A 215 -3.99 3.59 16.01
CA PHE A 215 -2.54 3.75 15.93
C PHE A 215 -1.98 3.49 14.51
N LEU A 216 -2.71 2.77 13.67
CA LEU A 216 -2.40 2.63 12.24
C LEU A 216 -2.62 3.94 11.47
N SER A 217 -3.41 4.88 11.99
CA SER A 217 -3.44 6.23 11.45
C SER A 217 -2.13 6.95 11.78
N GLN A 218 -1.56 7.62 10.78
CA GLN A 218 -0.30 8.34 10.95
C GLN A 218 -0.34 9.64 10.16
N PRO A 219 0.11 10.77 10.74
CA PRO A 219 0.33 11.98 9.97
C PRO A 219 1.42 11.73 8.91
N PHE A 220 1.14 12.03 7.64
CA PHE A 220 2.12 11.89 6.58
C PHE A 220 2.15 13.12 5.67
N HIS A 221 3.32 13.46 5.16
CA HIS A 221 3.60 14.74 4.51
C HIS A 221 2.65 15.07 3.35
N VAL A 222 2.30 14.08 2.50
CA VAL A 222 1.41 14.31 1.35
C VAL A 222 0.00 14.69 1.78
N ALA A 223 -0.46 14.24 2.95
CA ALA A 223 -1.81 14.50 3.44
C ALA A 223 -1.92 15.75 4.33
N GLU A 224 -0.85 16.45 4.65
CA GLU A 224 -0.87 17.62 5.52
C GLU A 224 -1.92 18.67 5.12
N VAL A 225 -2.04 18.92 3.80
CA VAL A 225 -2.98 19.91 3.25
C VAL A 225 -4.44 19.53 3.52
N PHE A 226 -4.73 18.23 3.64
CA PHE A 226 -6.08 17.70 3.83
C PHE A 226 -6.41 17.41 5.28
N THR A 227 -5.42 16.95 6.06
CA THR A 227 -5.63 16.54 7.46
C THR A 227 -5.37 17.65 8.46
N GLY A 228 -4.57 18.66 8.10
CA GLY A 228 -4.11 19.72 9.00
C GLY A 228 -3.05 19.25 10.01
N PHE A 229 -2.57 17.99 9.93
CA PHE A 229 -1.52 17.46 10.78
C PHE A 229 -0.18 17.47 10.03
N PRO A 230 0.90 18.01 10.63
CA PRO A 230 2.24 17.91 10.06
C PRO A 230 2.66 16.44 9.90
N GLY A 231 3.26 16.09 8.77
CA GLY A 231 3.75 14.75 8.52
C GLY A 231 4.87 14.34 9.48
N VAL A 232 4.82 13.09 9.92
CA VAL A 232 5.82 12.51 10.82
C VAL A 232 6.41 11.26 10.15
N PHE A 233 7.73 11.22 10.07
CA PHE A 233 8.43 10.00 9.66
C PHE A 233 8.73 9.16 10.91
N VAL A 234 8.22 7.93 10.94
CA VAL A 234 8.46 6.98 12.03
C VAL A 234 9.37 5.87 11.53
N PRO A 235 10.57 5.69 12.11
CA PRO A 235 11.44 4.56 11.77
C PRO A 235 10.77 3.21 12.05
N ILE A 236 11.07 2.21 11.23
CA ILE A 236 10.46 0.87 11.35
C ILE A 236 10.71 0.22 12.73
N ALA A 237 11.89 0.47 13.32
CA ALA A 237 12.23 -0.03 14.65
C ALA A 237 11.28 0.55 15.72
N ASP A 238 10.96 1.85 15.65
CA ASP A 238 10.01 2.49 16.57
C ASP A 238 8.59 2.02 16.32
N THR A 239 8.21 1.77 15.07
CA THR A 239 6.93 1.17 14.72
C THR A 239 6.79 -0.22 15.36
N VAL A 240 7.75 -1.11 15.16
CA VAL A 240 7.73 -2.48 15.71
C VAL A 240 7.68 -2.44 17.25
N ARG A 241 8.52 -1.62 17.88
CA ARG A 241 8.56 -1.43 19.33
C ARG A 241 7.21 -0.93 19.87
N SER A 242 6.62 0.05 19.21
CA SER A 242 5.34 0.63 19.62
C SER A 242 4.20 -0.37 19.53
N PHE A 243 4.08 -1.08 18.41
CA PHE A 243 3.06 -2.12 18.26
C PHE A 243 3.25 -3.30 19.22
N LYS A 244 4.50 -3.71 19.48
CA LYS A 244 4.82 -4.73 20.48
C LYS A 244 4.25 -4.38 21.85
N ALA A 245 4.48 -3.18 22.32
CA ALA A 245 4.01 -2.69 23.60
C ALA A 245 2.46 -2.61 23.66
N ILE A 246 1.81 -2.16 22.56
CA ILE A 246 0.34 -2.15 22.47
C ILE A 246 -0.24 -3.57 22.55
N VAL A 247 0.33 -4.49 21.79
CA VAL A 247 -0.11 -5.90 21.76
C VAL A 247 0.10 -6.57 23.14
N ALA A 248 1.21 -6.26 23.82
CA ALA A 248 1.48 -6.75 25.17
C ALA A 248 0.53 -6.16 26.23
N GLY A 249 -0.22 -5.10 25.91
CA GLY A 249 -1.17 -4.47 26.80
C GLY A 249 -0.57 -3.43 27.76
N GLU A 250 0.67 -3.01 27.53
CA GLU A 250 1.36 -2.04 28.38
C GLU A 250 0.61 -0.68 28.43
N TYR A 251 -0.19 -0.39 27.41
CA TYR A 251 -0.94 0.85 27.26
C TYR A 251 -2.47 0.65 27.29
N ASP A 252 -2.94 -0.43 27.89
CA ASP A 252 -4.39 -0.69 28.02
C ASP A 252 -5.12 0.39 28.84
N TYR A 253 -4.41 1.10 29.71
CA TYR A 253 -4.94 2.20 30.53
C TYR A 253 -5.19 3.51 29.75
N LEU A 254 -4.65 3.66 28.53
CA LEU A 254 -4.86 4.83 27.71
C LEU A 254 -6.21 4.80 26.98
N PRO A 255 -6.89 5.94 26.82
CA PRO A 255 -8.11 5.98 26.01
C PRO A 255 -7.80 5.78 24.53
N GLU A 256 -8.74 5.22 23.77
CA GLU A 256 -8.62 4.95 22.32
C GLU A 256 -8.22 6.20 21.51
N ALA A 257 -8.77 7.37 21.87
CA ALA A 257 -8.49 8.64 21.19
C ALA A 257 -7.01 9.08 21.28
N ALA A 258 -6.25 8.57 22.25
CA ALA A 258 -4.84 8.88 22.38
C ALA A 258 -3.99 8.31 21.22
N PHE A 259 -4.43 7.22 20.63
CA PHE A 259 -3.71 6.51 19.56
C PHE A 259 -3.96 7.07 18.15
N TYR A 260 -4.87 8.03 18.02
CA TYR A 260 -5.26 8.56 16.71
C TYR A 260 -4.31 9.65 16.22
N MET A 261 -3.82 9.53 14.98
CA MET A 261 -2.94 10.51 14.30
C MET A 261 -1.73 10.90 15.16
N VAL A 262 -0.96 9.91 15.54
CA VAL A 262 0.30 10.04 16.27
C VAL A 262 1.39 9.24 15.55
N GLY A 263 2.65 9.59 15.76
CA GLY A 263 3.79 8.89 15.16
C GLY A 263 4.25 7.70 16.00
N THR A 264 4.70 7.94 17.22
CA THR A 264 5.22 6.91 18.11
C THR A 264 4.33 6.72 19.34
N ILE A 265 4.59 5.66 20.09
CA ILE A 265 3.81 5.37 21.30
C ILE A 265 3.99 6.45 22.38
N GLU A 266 5.14 7.09 22.44
CA GLU A 266 5.40 8.18 23.37
C GLU A 266 4.50 9.40 23.09
N GLU A 267 4.19 9.66 21.81
CA GLU A 267 3.23 10.70 21.43
C GLU A 267 1.81 10.34 21.88
N ALA A 268 1.43 9.06 21.77
CA ALA A 268 0.15 8.57 22.26
C ALA A 268 0.03 8.75 23.78
N VAL A 269 1.09 8.47 24.55
CA VAL A 269 1.12 8.68 25.99
C VAL A 269 0.91 10.16 26.33
N LYS A 270 1.68 11.07 25.72
CA LYS A 270 1.54 12.51 25.93
C LYS A 270 0.14 13.01 25.60
N LYS A 271 -0.43 12.53 24.48
CA LYS A 271 -1.79 12.86 24.10
C LYS A 271 -2.82 12.33 25.09
N GLY A 272 -2.63 11.11 25.59
CA GLY A 272 -3.48 10.52 26.62
C GLY A 272 -3.47 11.29 27.94
N GLU A 273 -2.31 11.81 28.36
CA GLU A 273 -2.17 12.67 29.54
C GLU A 273 -2.91 13.99 29.35
N SER A 274 -2.76 14.62 28.18
CA SER A 274 -3.47 15.88 27.87
C SER A 274 -4.98 15.71 27.85
N LEU A 275 -5.50 14.58 27.34
CA LEU A 275 -6.92 14.28 27.35
C LEU A 275 -7.49 14.10 28.75
N LYS A 276 -6.71 13.51 29.68
CA LYS A 276 -7.12 13.39 31.11
C LYS A 276 -7.16 14.73 31.83
N THR A 277 -6.31 15.67 31.43
CA THR A 277 -6.24 17.01 32.06
C THR A 277 -7.35 17.93 31.55
N ALA A 278 -7.92 17.61 30.36
CA ALA A 278 -8.99 18.41 29.74
C ALA A 278 -10.40 17.89 30.05
N ALA A 279 -10.54 16.71 30.66
CA ALA A 279 -11.80 16.13 31.15
C ALA A 279 -11.99 16.37 32.64
#